data_15c36144993cb09e35fe1424540a3377
#
_entry.id   15c36144993cb09e35fe1424540a3377
#
_cell.length_a   1.000
_cell.length_b   1.000
_cell.length_c   1.000
_cell.angle_alpha   90.00
_cell.angle_beta   90.00
_cell.angle_gamma   90.00
#
_symmetry.space_group_name_H-M   'P 1'
#
loop_
_entity.id
_entity.type
_entity.pdbx_description
1 polymer ?
#
loop_
_entity_poly.entity_id
_entity_poly.type
_entity_poly.pdbx_seq_one_letter_code
_entity_poly.pdbx_strand_id
1 'polypeptide(L)'
;MRAWQLAAGATSTDDLHLVTLDDPQPGPGQVAIRVHACSLNYRDQAIFKGRYMGGPVPSAIIPLSDGAGEVVAIGEGVSRFKMGDRVAGTFFQSWDDGPPNPHQGVALGAAGAPGMLAEAGGVPGEGGGPIA
;
A
#
# COMPACT_ATOMS: atom_id res chain seq x y z
N MET A 1 3.38 4.82 -13.96
CA MET A 1 4.31 4.86 -12.81
C MET A 1 5.25 3.67 -12.82
N ARG A 2 6.42 3.80 -12.22
CA ARG A 2 7.30 2.66 -11.94
C ARG A 2 6.96 2.09 -10.55
N ALA A 3 7.03 0.79 -10.43
CA ALA A 3 6.85 0.09 -9.18
C ALA A 3 7.79 -1.12 -9.11
N TRP A 4 8.17 -1.51 -7.91
CA TRP A 4 8.78 -2.80 -7.67
C TRP A 4 7.67 -3.81 -7.38
N GLN A 5 7.66 -4.89 -8.13
CA GLN A 5 6.68 -5.95 -8.01
C GLN A 5 7.36 -7.26 -7.63
N LEU A 6 6.88 -7.87 -6.56
CA LEU A 6 7.29 -9.19 -6.12
C LEU A 6 6.46 -10.24 -6.86
N ALA A 7 7.11 -11.19 -7.50
CA ALA A 7 6.44 -12.23 -8.29
C ALA A 7 5.61 -13.17 -7.42
N ALA A 8 4.57 -13.78 -7.99
CA ALA A 8 3.84 -14.86 -7.35
C ALA A 8 4.79 -16.03 -7.02
N GLY A 9 4.63 -16.62 -5.84
CA GLY A 9 5.47 -17.72 -5.40
C GLY A 9 6.89 -17.33 -4.96
N ALA A 10 7.19 -16.04 -4.84
CA ALA A 10 8.51 -15.52 -4.50
C ALA A 10 9.04 -16.11 -3.19
N THR A 11 10.33 -16.42 -3.19
CA THR A 11 11.08 -16.90 -2.02
C THR A 11 12.39 -16.15 -1.80
N SER A 12 12.71 -15.20 -2.66
CA SER A 12 13.94 -14.41 -2.65
C SER A 12 13.66 -12.97 -3.10
N THR A 13 14.52 -12.05 -2.72
CA THR A 13 14.56 -10.69 -3.27
C THR A 13 14.90 -10.65 -4.76
N ASP A 14 15.46 -11.71 -5.31
CA ASP A 14 15.72 -11.84 -6.75
C ASP A 14 14.42 -11.91 -7.57
N ASP A 15 13.31 -12.26 -6.91
CA ASP A 15 11.97 -12.29 -7.49
C ASP A 15 11.29 -10.90 -7.51
N LEU A 16 11.99 -9.84 -7.10
CA LEU A 16 11.52 -8.47 -7.10
C LEU A 16 11.95 -7.78 -8.40
N HIS A 17 11.00 -7.34 -9.20
CA HIS A 17 11.24 -6.76 -10.52
C HIS A 17 10.70 -5.34 -10.62
N LEU A 18 11.47 -4.45 -11.26
CA LEU A 18 10.99 -3.12 -11.61
C LEU A 18 10.06 -3.23 -12.82
N VAL A 19 8.83 -2.74 -12.66
CA VAL A 19 7.78 -2.78 -13.70
C VAL A 19 7.23 -1.38 -13.95
N THR A 20 6.62 -1.19 -15.12
CA THR A 20 5.84 0.01 -15.44
C THR A 20 4.37 -0.36 -15.42
N LEU A 21 3.58 0.38 -14.65
CA LEU A 21 2.15 0.22 -14.48
C LEU A 21 1.44 1.54 -14.81
N ASP A 22 0.14 1.48 -15.01
CA ASP A 22 -0.68 2.70 -15.11
C ASP A 22 -0.65 3.47 -13.78
N ASP A 23 -0.78 4.78 -13.86
CA ASP A 23 -0.90 5.61 -12.66
C ASP A 23 -2.22 5.31 -11.95
N PRO A 24 -2.21 5.21 -10.60
CA PRO A 24 -3.42 4.92 -9.86
C PRO A 24 -4.44 6.04 -10.03
N GLN A 25 -5.66 5.66 -10.42
CA GLN A 25 -6.78 6.56 -10.49
C GLN A 25 -7.63 6.37 -9.24
N PRO A 26 -7.77 7.38 -8.37
CA PRO A 26 -8.54 7.24 -7.15
C PRO A 26 -10.03 7.09 -7.48
N GLY A 27 -10.64 6.01 -7.00
CA GLY A 27 -12.08 5.83 -7.03
C GLY A 27 -12.79 6.67 -5.96
N PRO A 28 -14.13 6.59 -5.87
CA PRO A 28 -14.88 7.26 -4.81
C PRO A 28 -14.34 6.89 -3.42
N GLY A 29 -14.16 7.89 -2.56
CA GLY A 29 -13.61 7.71 -1.22
C GLY A 29 -12.11 7.41 -1.15
N GLN A 30 -11.37 7.55 -2.26
CA GLN A 30 -9.94 7.29 -2.31
C GLN A 30 -9.14 8.52 -2.67
N VAL A 31 -7.86 8.54 -2.32
CA VAL A 31 -6.88 9.52 -2.81
C VAL A 31 -5.72 8.78 -3.48
N ALA A 32 -5.10 9.39 -4.48
CA ALA A 32 -3.82 8.96 -5.00
C ALA A 32 -2.71 9.77 -4.36
N ILE A 33 -1.66 9.09 -3.94
CA ILE A 33 -0.47 9.71 -3.35
C ILE A 33 0.74 9.46 -4.23
N ARG A 34 1.58 10.49 -4.39
CA ARG A 34 2.94 10.34 -4.89
C ARG A 34 3.82 9.95 -3.72
N VAL A 35 4.43 8.78 -3.78
CA VAL A 35 5.26 8.26 -2.70
C VAL A 35 6.64 8.92 -2.76
N HIS A 36 7.07 9.51 -1.64
CA HIS A 36 8.38 10.15 -1.51
C HIS A 36 9.37 9.30 -0.72
N ALA A 37 8.86 8.48 0.20
CA ALA A 37 9.69 7.63 1.03
C ALA A 37 8.92 6.39 1.48
N CYS A 38 9.65 5.28 1.63
CA CYS A 38 9.13 4.03 2.20
C CYS A 38 10.05 3.58 3.32
N SER A 39 9.53 2.83 4.28
CA SER A 39 10.36 2.14 5.26
C SER A 39 10.32 0.62 5.06
N LEU A 40 11.46 -0.02 5.33
CA LEU A 40 11.60 -1.46 5.29
C LEU A 40 11.40 -2.02 6.69
N ASN A 41 10.57 -3.05 6.79
CA ASN A 41 10.24 -3.71 8.05
C ASN A 41 10.60 -5.21 8.01
N TYR A 42 10.70 -5.82 9.17
CA TYR A 42 10.94 -7.26 9.28
C TYR A 42 9.88 -8.09 8.53
N ARG A 43 8.63 -7.64 8.54
CA ARG A 43 7.52 -8.25 7.81
C ARG A 43 7.82 -8.34 6.31
N ASP A 44 8.39 -7.30 5.72
CA ASP A 44 8.70 -7.27 4.29
C ASP A 44 9.73 -8.34 3.92
N GLN A 45 10.75 -8.53 4.77
CA GLN A 45 11.69 -9.63 4.58
C GLN A 45 11.03 -11.00 4.67
N ALA A 46 10.08 -11.17 5.58
CA ALA A 46 9.34 -12.43 5.69
C ALA A 46 8.49 -12.70 4.43
N ILE A 47 7.88 -11.65 3.86
CA ILE A 47 7.14 -11.72 2.59
C ILE A 47 8.08 -12.09 1.44
N PHE A 48 9.21 -11.40 1.28
CA PHE A 48 10.18 -11.67 0.21
C PHE A 48 10.71 -13.11 0.27
N LYS A 49 10.90 -13.64 1.47
CA LYS A 49 11.39 -15.03 1.69
C LYS A 49 10.28 -16.09 1.64
N GLY A 50 9.05 -15.69 1.30
CA GLY A 50 7.92 -16.62 1.24
C GLY A 50 7.57 -17.28 2.57
N ARG A 51 7.79 -16.58 3.70
CA ARG A 51 7.59 -17.10 5.06
C ARG A 51 6.49 -16.39 5.84
N TYR A 52 5.77 -15.47 5.18
CA TYR A 52 4.71 -14.69 5.84
C TYR A 52 3.36 -15.39 5.71
N MET A 53 2.64 -15.54 6.83
CA MET A 53 1.26 -16.05 6.91
C MET A 53 0.98 -17.30 6.06
N GLY A 54 1.85 -18.31 6.14
CA GLY A 54 1.58 -19.60 5.53
C GLY A 54 2.27 -19.86 4.19
N GLY A 55 3.14 -18.95 3.74
CA GLY A 55 3.95 -19.23 2.55
C GLY A 55 4.18 -18.05 1.62
N PRO A 56 4.64 -18.34 0.40
CA PRO A 56 4.86 -17.35 -0.64
C PRO A 56 3.56 -16.64 -1.06
N VAL A 57 3.69 -15.42 -1.55
CA VAL A 57 2.53 -14.67 -2.06
C VAL A 57 1.87 -15.41 -3.24
N PRO A 58 0.53 -15.55 -3.23
CA PRO A 58 -0.17 -16.31 -4.26
C PRO A 58 -0.29 -15.59 -5.61
N SER A 59 -0.08 -14.29 -5.62
CA SER A 59 -0.12 -13.42 -6.80
C SER A 59 0.98 -12.38 -6.73
N ALA A 60 1.31 -11.75 -7.84
CA ALA A 60 2.25 -10.65 -7.85
C ALA A 60 1.73 -9.47 -7.03
N ILE A 61 2.58 -8.87 -6.21
CA ILE A 61 2.23 -7.75 -5.33
C ILE A 61 3.23 -6.61 -5.44
N ILE A 62 2.79 -5.38 -5.14
CA ILE A 62 3.68 -4.27 -4.78
C ILE A 62 3.91 -4.37 -3.28
N PRO A 63 5.14 -4.59 -2.81
CA PRO A 63 5.42 -4.78 -1.39
C PRO A 63 5.49 -3.48 -0.60
N LEU A 64 5.84 -3.58 0.67
CA LEU A 64 6.00 -2.58 1.72
C LEU A 64 4.68 -1.99 2.23
N SER A 65 4.53 -2.05 3.56
CA SER A 65 3.34 -1.52 4.24
C SER A 65 3.43 -0.04 4.54
N ASP A 66 4.65 0.50 4.66
CA ASP A 66 4.84 1.85 5.16
C ASP A 66 5.45 2.77 4.10
N GLY A 67 4.74 3.85 3.82
CA GLY A 67 5.18 4.87 2.90
C GLY A 67 4.54 6.22 3.22
N ALA A 68 5.25 7.27 2.88
CA ALA A 68 4.81 8.65 3.03
C ALA A 68 4.96 9.41 1.70
N GLY A 69 4.08 10.35 1.47
CA GLY A 69 4.06 11.11 0.23
C GLY A 69 3.13 12.30 0.27
N GLU A 70 2.66 12.68 -0.89
CA GLU A 70 1.81 13.85 -1.12
C GLU A 70 0.58 13.46 -1.93
N VAL A 71 -0.58 13.97 -1.55
CA VAL A 71 -1.83 13.77 -2.29
C VAL A 71 -1.76 14.46 -3.64
N VAL A 72 -1.90 13.67 -4.71
CA VAL A 72 -1.81 14.14 -6.11
C VAL A 72 -3.11 14.00 -6.89
N ALA A 73 -4.08 13.25 -6.38
CA ALA A 73 -5.42 13.18 -6.93
C ALA A 73 -6.42 12.78 -5.83
N ILE A 74 -7.67 13.21 -5.98
CA ILE A 74 -8.73 13.04 -5.00
C ILE A 74 -9.94 12.47 -5.70
N GLY A 75 -10.47 11.35 -5.20
CA GLY A 75 -11.70 10.74 -5.65
C GLY A 75 -12.94 11.43 -5.10
N GLU A 76 -14.08 11.10 -5.67
CA GLU A 76 -15.36 11.66 -5.26
C GLU A 76 -15.66 11.34 -3.78
N GLY A 77 -16.24 12.31 -3.05
CA GLY A 77 -16.68 12.16 -1.67
C GLY A 77 -15.57 12.33 -0.62
N VAL A 78 -14.32 12.51 -1.01
CA VAL A 78 -13.23 12.78 -0.07
C VAL A 78 -13.23 14.25 0.33
N SER A 79 -13.40 14.53 1.62
CA SER A 79 -13.38 15.89 2.18
C SER A 79 -12.21 16.12 3.14
N ARG A 80 -11.60 15.04 3.63
CA ARG A 80 -10.56 15.06 4.66
C ARG A 80 -9.21 15.54 4.15
N PHE A 81 -8.94 15.38 2.86
CA PHE A 81 -7.69 15.72 2.22
C PHE A 81 -7.85 16.68 1.07
N LYS A 82 -6.80 17.44 0.80
CA LYS A 82 -6.67 18.27 -0.38
C LYS A 82 -5.36 17.96 -1.12
N MET A 83 -5.31 18.39 -2.37
CA MET A 83 -4.10 18.31 -3.18
C MET A 83 -2.92 18.96 -2.46
N GLY A 84 -1.78 18.28 -2.45
CA GLY A 84 -0.56 18.74 -1.80
C GLY A 84 -0.45 18.39 -0.32
N ASP A 85 -1.47 17.78 0.30
CA ASP A 85 -1.36 17.35 1.70
C ASP A 85 -0.32 16.24 1.83
N ARG A 86 0.52 16.33 2.87
CA ARG A 86 1.49 15.31 3.21
C ARG A 86 0.81 14.23 4.04
N VAL A 87 0.98 12.98 3.62
CA VAL A 87 0.29 11.84 4.20
C VAL A 87 1.21 10.65 4.33
N ALA A 88 0.90 9.75 5.26
CA ALA A 88 1.48 8.42 5.32
C ALA A 88 0.36 7.38 5.41
N GLY A 89 0.55 6.22 4.81
CA GLY A 89 -0.41 5.13 4.85
C GLY A 89 -0.47 4.48 6.24
N THR A 90 -1.66 4.13 6.69
CA THR A 90 -1.84 3.26 7.86
C THR A 90 -1.68 1.80 7.43
N PHE A 91 -1.17 0.98 8.33
CA PHE A 91 -0.94 -0.45 8.06
C PHE A 91 -2.21 -1.17 7.60
N PHE A 92 -3.30 -1.00 8.36
CA PHE A 92 -4.63 -1.45 7.98
C PHE A 92 -5.47 -0.26 7.50
N GLN A 93 -5.94 -0.34 6.26
CA GLN A 93 -6.64 0.76 5.60
C GLN A 93 -8.08 0.95 6.07
N SER A 94 -8.66 -0.01 6.77
CA SER A 94 -10.05 -0.01 7.23
C SER A 94 -10.18 -0.26 8.75
N TRP A 95 -9.12 0.01 9.50
CA TRP A 95 -9.14 -0.08 10.96
C TRP A 95 -8.79 1.27 11.59
N ASP A 96 -9.81 2.00 12.03
CA ASP A 96 -9.65 3.33 12.61
C ASP A 96 -9.45 3.28 14.12
N ASP A 97 -10.21 2.45 14.82
CA ASP A 97 -10.16 2.32 16.28
C ASP A 97 -10.73 0.98 16.80
N GLY A 98 -10.70 0.82 18.12
CA GLY A 98 -11.31 -0.29 18.82
C GLY A 98 -10.51 -1.61 18.76
N PRO A 99 -11.07 -2.70 19.30
CA PRO A 99 -10.41 -4.00 19.27
C PRO A 99 -10.37 -4.57 17.85
N PRO A 100 -9.37 -5.42 17.53
CA PRO A 100 -9.31 -6.10 16.24
C PRO A 100 -10.60 -6.83 15.91
N ASN A 101 -11.04 -6.72 14.66
CA ASN A 101 -12.24 -7.39 14.16
C ASN A 101 -11.99 -8.00 12.77
N PRO A 102 -12.84 -8.94 12.33
CA PRO A 102 -12.67 -9.59 11.02
C PRO A 102 -12.75 -8.66 9.81
N HIS A 103 -13.28 -7.44 9.98
CA HIS A 103 -13.52 -6.48 8.92
C HIS A 103 -12.43 -5.40 8.81
N GLN A 104 -11.37 -5.47 9.63
CA GLN A 104 -10.27 -4.49 9.60
C GLN A 104 -9.47 -4.46 8.28
N GLY A 105 -9.75 -5.41 7.40
CA GLY A 105 -9.16 -5.45 6.07
C GLY A 105 -7.77 -6.08 6.01
N VAL A 106 -7.15 -5.93 4.87
CA VAL A 106 -5.83 -6.48 4.56
C VAL A 106 -4.78 -5.40 4.78
N ALA A 107 -3.63 -5.80 5.32
CA ALA A 107 -2.49 -4.90 5.46
C ALA A 107 -1.87 -4.57 4.10
N LEU A 108 -1.41 -3.33 3.93
CA LEU A 108 -0.68 -2.91 2.74
C LEU A 108 0.55 -3.80 2.48
N GLY A 109 0.89 -3.98 1.22
CA GLY A 109 2.09 -4.70 0.81
C GLY A 109 2.02 -6.21 0.99
N ALA A 110 0.81 -6.77 1.01
CA ALA A 110 0.53 -8.19 0.99
C ALA A 110 -0.52 -8.53 -0.07
N ALA A 111 -0.89 -9.81 -0.18
CA ALA A 111 -1.94 -10.23 -1.09
C ALA A 111 -3.26 -9.49 -0.78
N GLY A 112 -3.83 -8.86 -1.80
CA GLY A 112 -5.10 -8.14 -1.71
C GLY A 112 -5.01 -6.63 -1.43
N ALA A 113 -3.84 -6.11 -1.05
CA ALA A 113 -3.64 -4.66 -0.87
C ALA A 113 -2.25 -4.24 -1.38
N PRO A 114 -2.16 -3.48 -2.48
CA PRO A 114 -0.90 -2.96 -2.98
C PRO A 114 -0.15 -2.17 -1.91
N GLY A 115 1.17 -2.35 -1.88
CA GLY A 115 2.05 -1.64 -0.96
C GLY A 115 2.60 -0.33 -1.51
N MET A 116 3.61 0.18 -0.83
CA MET A 116 4.14 1.53 -1.05
C MET A 116 5.43 1.58 -1.89
N LEU A 117 5.97 0.43 -2.34
CA LEU A 117 7.19 0.41 -3.15
C LEU A 117 6.90 0.75 -4.63
N ALA A 118 6.32 1.91 -4.85
CA ALA A 118 5.94 2.47 -6.14
C ALA A 118 6.06 3.99 -6.15
N GLU A 119 6.10 4.60 -7.32
CA GLU A 119 6.10 6.08 -7.44
C GLU A 119 4.78 6.70 -7.00
N ALA A 120 3.68 5.95 -7.10
CA ALA A 120 2.38 6.39 -6.62
C ALA A 120 1.56 5.20 -6.09
N GLY A 121 0.58 5.50 -5.24
CA GLY A 121 -0.35 4.51 -4.69
C GLY A 121 -1.73 5.10 -4.45
N GLY A 122 -2.77 4.28 -4.51
CA GLY A 122 -4.13 4.65 -4.12
C GLY A 122 -4.40 4.17 -2.69
N VAL A 123 -4.95 5.05 -1.86
CA VAL A 123 -5.34 4.73 -0.48
C VAL A 123 -6.72 5.30 -0.17
N PRO A 124 -7.48 4.71 0.77
CA PRO A 124 -8.74 5.29 1.23
C PRO A 124 -8.54 6.72 1.76
N GLY A 125 -9.41 7.63 1.36
CA GLY A 125 -9.40 9.03 1.82
C GLY A 125 -10.31 9.28 3.01
N GLU A 126 -11.39 8.51 3.14
CA GLU A 126 -12.32 8.59 4.26
C GLU A 126 -12.37 7.22 4.97
N GLY A 127 -12.33 7.20 6.30
CA GLY A 127 -12.43 5.98 7.09
C GLY A 127 -11.17 5.11 7.17
N GLY A 128 -10.12 5.44 6.44
CA GLY A 128 -8.80 4.82 6.56
C GLY A 128 -7.80 5.88 6.99
N GLY A 129 -7.12 5.68 8.11
CA GLY A 129 -6.33 6.72 8.75
C GLY A 129 -5.28 7.34 7.85
N PRO A 130 -5.36 8.64 7.70
CA PRO A 130 -4.27 9.42 7.20
C PRO A 130 -3.45 9.90 8.33
N ILE A 131 -2.31 10.28 8.01
CA ILE A 131 -1.42 10.85 8.95
C ILE A 131 -1.02 12.22 8.50
N ALA A 132 -1.17 13.10 9.42
CA ALA A 132 -0.65 14.45 9.27
C ALA A 132 0.89 14.46 9.29
#